data_d15eae147347e4d1fa8fe6265c286982
#
_entry.id   d15eae147347e4d1fa8fe6265c286982
#
_cell.length_a   1.000
_cell.length_b   1.000
_cell.length_c   1.000
_cell.angle_alpha   90.00
_cell.angle_beta   90.00
_cell.angle_gamma   90.00
#
_symmetry.space_group_name_H-M   'P 1'
#
loop_
_entity.id
_entity.type
_entity.pdbx_description
1 polymer ?
#
loop_
_entity_poly.entity_id
_entity_poly.type
_entity_poly.pdbx_seq_one_letter_code
_entity_poly.pdbx_strand_id
1 'polypeptide(L)'
;MKYIIATNNEDKLREMREILAGLGIEAISQSEAGIDVEVEETGSTFFENARLKAEAVCKAAQLPAIADDSGLVVEALGGAPGVHSKRYGGGSLDSAGLCAHLLQNMDGMEQRSAKFVSTIVCAYPNGSAISAQGECKGVITASPRGSGGFGYDPVFLPENSEKTMAELTPAEKHAISHRGNALREFVKVLSINNRGPEFSEAPFPEGGLPVGSGG
;
A
#
# COMPACT_ATOMS: atom_id res chain seq x y z
N MET A 1 12.37 2.76 -19.20
CA MET A 1 12.08 1.37 -18.81
C MET A 1 10.59 1.33 -18.48
N LYS A 2 9.87 0.33 -18.98
CA LYS A 2 8.43 0.19 -18.76
C LYS A 2 8.18 -0.71 -17.55
N TYR A 3 7.30 -0.29 -16.65
CA TYR A 3 6.93 -1.04 -15.45
C TYR A 3 5.52 -1.61 -15.57
N ILE A 4 5.24 -2.70 -14.86
CA ILE A 4 3.89 -3.27 -14.73
C ILE A 4 3.38 -3.01 -13.32
N ILE A 5 2.16 -2.48 -13.20
CA ILE A 5 1.47 -2.34 -11.91
C ILE A 5 0.76 -3.66 -11.61
N ALA A 6 1.24 -4.34 -10.57
CA ALA A 6 0.76 -5.65 -10.13
C ALA A 6 -0.41 -5.48 -9.13
N THR A 7 -1.57 -5.15 -9.65
CA THR A 7 -2.81 -5.05 -8.85
C THR A 7 -4.04 -5.31 -9.69
N ASN A 8 -5.02 -6.01 -9.10
CA ASN A 8 -6.38 -6.19 -9.65
C ASN A 8 -7.39 -5.22 -9.02
N ASN A 9 -6.92 -4.29 -8.16
CA ASN A 9 -7.78 -3.27 -7.57
C ASN A 9 -7.74 -2.01 -8.44
N GLU A 10 -8.87 -1.70 -9.10
CA GLU A 10 -9.00 -0.58 -10.03
C GLU A 10 -8.70 0.78 -9.39
N ASP A 11 -9.09 0.98 -8.12
CA ASP A 11 -8.83 2.23 -7.40
C ASP A 11 -7.34 2.39 -7.11
N LYS A 12 -6.66 1.33 -6.68
CA LYS A 12 -5.21 1.33 -6.49
C LYS A 12 -4.48 1.55 -7.82
N LEU A 13 -4.91 0.87 -8.88
CA LEU A 13 -4.34 1.00 -10.22
C LEU A 13 -4.40 2.45 -10.70
N ARG A 14 -5.58 3.09 -10.58
CA ARG A 14 -5.78 4.48 -10.96
C ARG A 14 -4.85 5.41 -10.20
N GLU A 15 -4.83 5.34 -8.86
CA GLU A 15 -3.98 6.19 -8.04
C GLU A 15 -2.49 5.98 -8.33
N MET A 16 -2.04 4.72 -8.41
CA MET A 16 -0.63 4.41 -8.71
C MET A 16 -0.22 4.95 -10.08
N ARG A 17 -1.07 4.79 -11.10
CA ARG A 17 -0.78 5.28 -12.45
C ARG A 17 -0.66 6.80 -12.48
N GLU A 18 -1.59 7.52 -11.86
CA GLU A 18 -1.58 8.98 -11.81
C GLU A 18 -0.33 9.51 -11.08
N ILE A 19 0.00 8.93 -9.94
CA ILE A 19 1.18 9.34 -9.15
C ILE A 19 2.48 9.02 -9.90
N LEU A 20 2.63 7.81 -10.45
CA LEU A 20 3.83 7.40 -11.20
C LEU A 20 4.03 8.26 -12.44
N ALA A 21 2.97 8.57 -13.18
CA ALA A 21 3.03 9.47 -14.34
C ALA A 21 3.48 10.87 -13.93
N GLY A 22 2.97 11.42 -12.82
CA GLY A 22 3.42 12.70 -12.25
C GLY A 22 4.89 12.70 -11.80
N LEU A 23 5.46 11.53 -11.53
CA LEU A 23 6.86 11.32 -11.18
C LEU A 23 7.74 10.92 -12.38
N GLY A 24 7.17 10.94 -13.61
CA GLY A 24 7.91 10.64 -14.85
C GLY A 24 8.14 9.15 -15.11
N ILE A 25 7.39 8.26 -14.46
CA ILE A 25 7.49 6.81 -14.64
C ILE A 25 6.32 6.31 -15.48
N GLU A 26 6.62 5.67 -16.61
CA GLU A 26 5.64 4.99 -17.45
C GLU A 26 5.34 3.59 -16.89
N ALA A 27 4.08 3.35 -16.54
CA ALA A 27 3.61 2.05 -16.05
C ALA A 27 2.29 1.67 -16.69
N ILE A 28 2.13 0.37 -16.97
CA ILE A 28 0.88 -0.21 -17.47
C ILE A 28 0.32 -1.21 -16.45
N SER A 29 -0.97 -1.53 -16.54
CA SER A 29 -1.56 -2.59 -15.72
C SER A 29 -1.10 -3.97 -16.16
N GLN A 30 -1.22 -4.95 -15.27
CA GLN A 30 -0.98 -6.34 -15.63
C GLN A 30 -1.94 -6.83 -16.72
N SER A 31 -3.21 -6.38 -16.74
CA SER A 31 -4.16 -6.76 -17.80
C SER A 31 -3.78 -6.16 -19.16
N GLU A 32 -3.30 -4.90 -19.23
CA GLU A 32 -2.77 -4.29 -20.46
C GLU A 32 -1.51 -5.01 -20.96
N ALA A 33 -0.75 -5.62 -20.05
CA ALA A 33 0.39 -6.47 -20.40
C ALA A 33 0.01 -7.89 -20.80
N GLY A 34 -1.28 -8.24 -20.80
CA GLY A 34 -1.77 -9.60 -21.07
C GLY A 34 -1.47 -10.60 -19.96
N ILE A 35 -1.22 -10.12 -18.74
CA ILE A 35 -0.91 -10.93 -17.57
C ILE A 35 -2.17 -11.11 -16.72
N ASP A 36 -2.59 -12.35 -16.57
CA ASP A 36 -3.69 -12.75 -15.68
C ASP A 36 -3.12 -13.57 -14.51
N VAL A 37 -2.63 -12.84 -13.52
CA VAL A 37 -2.05 -13.43 -12.30
C VAL A 37 -2.84 -12.93 -11.10
N GLU A 38 -3.40 -13.87 -10.36
CA GLU A 38 -3.97 -13.65 -9.05
C GLU A 38 -3.07 -14.25 -7.97
N VAL A 39 -2.75 -13.46 -6.95
CA VAL A 39 -1.84 -13.85 -5.87
C VAL A 39 -2.61 -13.85 -4.55
N GLU A 40 -2.58 -14.98 -3.86
CA GLU A 40 -3.09 -15.06 -2.50
C GLU A 40 -2.16 -14.29 -1.55
N GLU A 41 -2.70 -13.33 -0.83
CA GLU A 41 -1.97 -12.53 0.15
C GLU A 41 -1.87 -13.29 1.48
N THR A 42 -0.83 -14.13 1.58
CA THR A 42 -0.56 -14.98 2.76
C THR A 42 0.45 -14.39 3.73
N GLY A 43 1.03 -13.24 3.38
CA GLY A 43 2.00 -12.53 4.21
C GLY A 43 1.38 -11.93 5.48
N SER A 44 2.19 -11.82 6.50
CA SER A 44 1.85 -11.22 7.79
C SER A 44 2.11 -9.70 7.83
N THR A 45 2.81 -9.17 6.83
CA THR A 45 3.18 -7.76 6.69
C THR A 45 2.80 -7.22 5.32
N PHE A 46 2.63 -5.89 5.23
CA PHE A 46 2.43 -5.22 3.94
C PHE A 46 3.58 -5.49 2.96
N PHE A 47 4.82 -5.55 3.47
CA PHE A 47 5.98 -5.85 2.64
C PHE A 47 5.91 -7.24 2.01
N GLU A 48 5.60 -8.28 2.81
CA GLU A 48 5.49 -9.66 2.31
C GLU A 48 4.41 -9.77 1.22
N ASN A 49 3.23 -9.18 1.45
CA ASN A 49 2.14 -9.22 0.47
C ASN A 49 2.47 -8.43 -0.80
N ALA A 50 3.06 -7.24 -0.68
CA ALA A 50 3.51 -6.48 -1.85
C ALA A 50 4.57 -7.24 -2.64
N ARG A 51 5.52 -7.87 -1.95
CA ARG A 51 6.57 -8.67 -2.56
C ARG A 51 6.02 -9.87 -3.33
N LEU A 52 5.12 -10.65 -2.72
CA LEU A 52 4.46 -11.78 -3.37
C LEU A 52 3.82 -11.38 -4.71
N LYS A 53 3.07 -10.26 -4.70
CA LYS A 53 2.41 -9.73 -5.91
C LYS A 53 3.42 -9.28 -6.97
N ALA A 54 4.43 -8.50 -6.56
CA ALA A 54 5.44 -7.98 -7.49
C ALA A 54 6.24 -9.11 -8.15
N GLU A 55 6.72 -10.10 -7.37
CA GLU A 55 7.49 -11.23 -7.86
C GLU A 55 6.68 -12.11 -8.82
N ALA A 56 5.41 -12.40 -8.50
CA ALA A 56 4.55 -13.23 -9.35
C ALA A 56 4.31 -12.58 -10.71
N VAL A 57 3.96 -11.30 -10.75
CA VAL A 57 3.73 -10.57 -12.01
C VAL A 57 5.04 -10.34 -12.77
N CYS A 58 6.14 -10.02 -12.10
CA CYS A 58 7.45 -9.88 -12.70
C CYS A 58 7.90 -11.19 -13.40
N LYS A 59 7.71 -12.33 -12.72
CA LYS A 59 8.02 -13.66 -13.29
C LYS A 59 7.17 -13.98 -14.52
N ALA A 60 5.88 -13.66 -14.49
CA ALA A 60 4.98 -13.91 -15.61
C ALA A 60 5.28 -13.01 -16.81
N ALA A 61 5.56 -11.73 -16.56
CA ALA A 61 5.77 -10.73 -17.58
C ALA A 61 7.20 -10.68 -18.13
N GLN A 62 8.20 -11.16 -17.37
CA GLN A 62 9.64 -10.96 -17.62
C GLN A 62 10.01 -9.46 -17.74
N LEU A 63 9.29 -8.61 -17.02
CA LEU A 63 9.47 -7.16 -16.93
C LEU A 63 9.41 -6.72 -15.47
N PRO A 64 10.00 -5.57 -15.10
CA PRO A 64 9.88 -5.03 -13.76
C PRO A 64 8.40 -4.82 -13.37
N ALA A 65 8.02 -5.30 -12.19
CA ALA A 65 6.66 -5.18 -11.68
C ALA A 65 6.63 -4.48 -10.32
N ILE A 66 5.73 -3.50 -10.21
CA ILE A 66 5.51 -2.69 -9.01
C ILE A 66 4.20 -3.13 -8.37
N ALA A 67 4.24 -3.54 -7.11
CA ALA A 67 3.07 -3.84 -6.31
C ALA A 67 2.95 -2.90 -5.12
N ASP A 68 1.71 -2.65 -4.71
CA ASP A 68 1.33 -1.98 -3.47
C ASP A 68 0.58 -2.94 -2.56
N ASP A 69 1.00 -3.02 -1.30
CA ASP A 69 0.14 -3.48 -0.24
C ASP A 69 -0.03 -2.41 0.82
N SER A 70 -1.28 -2.20 1.25
CA SER A 70 -1.64 -1.03 2.05
C SER A 70 -2.86 -1.28 2.90
N GLY A 71 -2.94 -0.59 4.01
CA GLY A 71 -4.07 -0.69 4.91
C GLY A 71 -4.10 0.38 5.98
N LEU A 72 -5.19 0.35 6.74
CA LEU A 72 -5.44 1.20 7.89
C LEU A 72 -4.96 0.50 9.16
N VAL A 73 -4.24 1.22 9.98
CA VAL A 73 -3.75 0.77 11.29
C VAL A 73 -4.34 1.68 12.35
N VAL A 74 -5.17 1.14 13.26
CA VAL A 74 -5.85 1.89 14.33
C VAL A 74 -5.27 1.49 15.67
N GLU A 75 -4.74 2.44 16.42
CA GLU A 75 -4.05 2.16 17.70
C GLU A 75 -4.97 1.52 18.73
N ALA A 76 -6.17 2.06 18.91
CA ALA A 76 -7.15 1.54 19.86
C ALA A 76 -7.60 0.10 19.57
N LEU A 77 -7.42 -0.37 18.32
CA LEU A 77 -7.74 -1.73 17.91
C LEU A 77 -6.50 -2.64 17.84
N GLY A 78 -5.40 -2.26 18.51
CA GLY A 78 -4.17 -3.04 18.51
C GLY A 78 -3.52 -3.16 17.12
N GLY A 79 -3.76 -2.19 16.23
CA GLY A 79 -3.26 -2.18 14.86
C GLY A 79 -4.23 -2.74 13.81
N ALA A 80 -5.37 -3.32 14.23
CA ALA A 80 -6.38 -3.73 13.26
C ALA A 80 -6.98 -2.50 12.55
N PRO A 81 -7.46 -2.67 11.30
CA PRO A 81 -7.51 -3.87 10.47
C PRO A 81 -6.15 -4.31 9.87
N GLY A 82 -5.14 -3.44 9.77
CA GLY A 82 -3.80 -3.78 9.29
C GLY A 82 -3.80 -4.41 7.89
N VAL A 83 -3.07 -5.50 7.69
CA VAL A 83 -3.01 -6.24 6.42
C VAL A 83 -4.36 -6.82 5.97
N HIS A 84 -5.33 -6.89 6.88
CA HIS A 84 -6.67 -7.36 6.58
C HIS A 84 -7.65 -6.26 6.18
N SER A 85 -7.18 -5.03 5.90
CA SER A 85 -8.02 -3.86 5.64
C SER A 85 -9.10 -4.10 4.59
N LYS A 86 -8.78 -4.76 3.47
CA LYS A 86 -9.74 -5.04 2.39
C LYS A 86 -10.83 -6.05 2.80
N ARG A 87 -10.53 -6.98 3.70
CA ARG A 87 -11.41 -8.08 4.13
C ARG A 87 -11.88 -7.96 5.58
N TYR A 88 -11.69 -6.81 6.19
CA TYR A 88 -12.15 -6.53 7.55
C TYR A 88 -13.68 -6.60 7.60
N GLY A 89 -14.20 -7.46 8.50
CA GLY A 89 -15.63 -7.72 8.56
C GLY A 89 -16.15 -8.80 7.59
N GLY A 90 -15.24 -9.66 7.03
CA GLY A 90 -15.63 -10.87 6.29
C GLY A 90 -15.43 -10.84 4.78
N GLY A 91 -14.86 -9.78 4.22
CA GLY A 91 -14.41 -9.72 2.82
C GLY A 91 -15.48 -9.45 1.76
N SER A 92 -16.75 -9.30 2.15
CA SER A 92 -17.87 -8.97 1.24
C SER A 92 -18.36 -7.52 1.34
N LEU A 93 -17.76 -6.72 2.24
CA LEU A 93 -18.18 -5.35 2.48
C LEU A 93 -17.62 -4.41 1.41
N ASP A 94 -18.45 -3.49 0.95
CA ASP A 94 -18.03 -2.32 0.19
C ASP A 94 -17.39 -1.25 1.11
N SER A 95 -16.96 -0.12 0.57
CA SER A 95 -16.34 0.96 1.36
C SER A 95 -17.25 1.48 2.48
N ALA A 96 -18.55 1.61 2.24
CA ALA A 96 -19.50 2.06 3.24
C ALA A 96 -19.64 1.03 4.38
N GLY A 97 -19.73 -0.25 4.03
CA GLY A 97 -19.76 -1.35 4.99
C GLY A 97 -18.49 -1.47 5.82
N LEU A 98 -17.31 -1.30 5.21
CA LEU A 98 -16.03 -1.28 5.92
C LEU A 98 -15.96 -0.12 6.92
N CYS A 99 -16.38 1.08 6.53
CA CYS A 99 -16.45 2.23 7.43
C CYS A 99 -17.41 1.99 8.59
N ALA A 100 -18.61 1.48 8.31
CA ALA A 100 -19.61 1.19 9.34
C ALA A 100 -19.10 0.14 10.34
N HIS A 101 -18.50 -0.94 9.83
CA HIS A 101 -17.92 -1.99 10.67
C HIS A 101 -16.79 -1.49 11.56
N LEU A 102 -15.89 -0.64 10.99
CA LEU A 102 -14.82 -0.01 11.77
C LEU A 102 -15.37 0.87 12.88
N LEU A 103 -16.34 1.75 12.56
CA LEU A 103 -16.94 2.66 13.53
C LEU A 103 -17.67 1.91 14.64
N GLN A 104 -18.34 0.79 14.32
CA GLN A 104 -18.96 -0.08 15.30
C GLN A 104 -17.94 -0.68 16.27
N ASN A 105 -16.78 -1.15 15.76
CA ASN A 105 -15.72 -1.69 16.59
C ASN A 105 -15.02 -0.62 17.45
N MET A 106 -15.17 0.64 17.09
CA MET A 106 -14.63 1.79 17.83
C MET A 106 -15.67 2.49 18.71
N ASP A 107 -16.85 1.92 18.85
CA ASP A 107 -17.91 2.51 19.71
C ASP A 107 -17.43 2.64 21.16
N GLY A 108 -17.66 3.81 21.76
CA GLY A 108 -17.19 4.14 23.11
C GLY A 108 -15.69 4.37 23.27
N MET A 109 -14.88 4.27 22.21
CA MET A 109 -13.44 4.52 22.27
C MET A 109 -13.12 6.01 22.09
N GLU A 110 -12.40 6.59 23.06
CA GLU A 110 -11.91 7.98 22.99
C GLU A 110 -10.64 8.08 22.14
N GLN A 111 -9.75 7.07 22.24
CA GLN A 111 -8.52 7.01 21.43
C GLN A 111 -8.88 6.67 19.99
N ARG A 112 -8.62 7.61 19.09
CA ARG A 112 -8.99 7.49 17.67
C ARG A 112 -7.79 7.61 16.71
N SER A 113 -6.57 7.63 17.24
CA SER A 113 -5.36 7.71 16.43
C SER A 113 -5.24 6.53 15.48
N ALA A 114 -4.93 6.85 14.25
CA ALA A 114 -4.78 5.88 13.19
C ALA A 114 -3.75 6.35 12.15
N LYS A 115 -3.30 5.43 11.33
CA LYS A 115 -2.50 5.76 10.15
C LYS A 115 -2.85 4.84 9.00
N PHE A 116 -2.81 5.37 7.80
CA PHE A 116 -2.66 4.56 6.61
C PHE A 116 -1.20 4.24 6.37
N VAL A 117 -0.92 3.02 5.93
CA VAL A 117 0.41 2.55 5.54
C VAL A 117 0.34 1.99 4.13
N SER A 118 1.33 2.27 3.30
CA SER A 118 1.53 1.65 1.99
C SER A 118 2.98 1.20 1.87
N THR A 119 3.18 -0.04 1.46
CA THR A 119 4.49 -0.56 1.09
C THR A 119 4.49 -0.88 -0.40
N ILE A 120 5.42 -0.23 -1.12
CA ILE A 120 5.68 -0.46 -2.53
C ILE A 120 6.86 -1.41 -2.66
N VAL A 121 6.72 -2.44 -3.48
CA VAL A 121 7.82 -3.32 -3.88
C VAL A 121 7.90 -3.36 -5.40
N CYS A 122 9.10 -3.19 -5.94
CA CYS A 122 9.38 -3.44 -7.34
C CYS A 122 10.33 -4.64 -7.45
N ALA A 123 9.87 -5.69 -8.12
CA ALA A 123 10.65 -6.86 -8.44
C ALA A 123 11.20 -6.76 -9.87
N TYR A 124 12.43 -7.23 -10.08
CA TYR A 124 13.11 -7.23 -11.37
C TYR A 124 13.34 -8.67 -11.87
N PRO A 125 13.41 -8.88 -13.21
CA PRO A 125 13.63 -10.21 -13.78
C PRO A 125 14.92 -10.91 -13.36
N ASN A 126 15.92 -10.15 -12.91
CA ASN A 126 17.17 -10.69 -12.38
C ASN A 126 17.08 -11.22 -10.93
N GLY A 127 15.89 -11.17 -10.32
CA GLY A 127 15.64 -11.61 -8.95
C GLY A 127 15.88 -10.55 -7.88
N SER A 128 16.39 -9.37 -8.25
CA SER A 128 16.51 -8.26 -7.30
C SER A 128 15.15 -7.59 -7.04
N ALA A 129 15.04 -6.92 -5.91
CA ALA A 129 13.88 -6.10 -5.60
C ALA A 129 14.29 -4.85 -4.81
N ILE A 130 13.51 -3.79 -4.98
CA ILE A 130 13.60 -2.57 -4.16
C ILE A 130 12.25 -2.31 -3.52
N SER A 131 12.26 -1.66 -2.36
CA SER A 131 11.02 -1.33 -1.64
C SER A 131 11.07 0.05 -1.03
N ALA A 132 9.91 0.63 -0.83
CA ALA A 132 9.71 1.87 -0.09
C ALA A 132 8.40 1.82 0.68
N GLN A 133 8.31 2.55 1.78
CA GLN A 133 7.11 2.65 2.59
C GLN A 133 6.72 4.11 2.78
N GLY A 134 5.43 4.36 2.82
CA GLY A 134 4.86 5.66 3.16
C GLY A 134 3.71 5.52 4.12
N GLU A 135 3.57 6.51 4.98
CA GLU A 135 2.49 6.59 5.96
C GLU A 135 1.74 7.92 5.81
N CYS A 136 0.48 7.91 6.21
CA CYS A 136 -0.29 9.11 6.46
C CYS A 136 -0.96 8.97 7.81
N LYS A 137 -0.56 9.79 8.79
CA LYS A 137 -1.12 9.80 10.14
C LYS A 137 -2.39 10.60 10.18
N GLY A 138 -3.27 10.28 11.12
CA GLY A 138 -4.55 10.96 11.31
C GLY A 138 -5.37 10.33 12.41
N VAL A 139 -6.67 10.58 12.35
CA VAL A 139 -7.64 10.04 13.30
C VAL A 139 -8.86 9.51 12.59
N ILE A 140 -9.56 8.57 13.22
CA ILE A 140 -10.85 8.08 12.75
C ILE A 140 -11.95 9.03 13.24
N THR A 141 -12.75 9.56 12.33
CA THR A 141 -13.90 10.42 12.64
C THR A 141 -15.04 9.66 13.30
N ALA A 142 -15.95 10.36 13.97
CA ALA A 142 -17.14 9.73 14.56
C ALA A 142 -18.18 9.29 13.53
N SER A 143 -18.17 9.90 12.33
CA SER A 143 -19.08 9.58 11.23
C SER A 143 -18.40 9.80 9.88
N PRO A 144 -18.83 9.10 8.81
CA PRO A 144 -18.29 9.30 7.47
C PRO A 144 -18.56 10.70 6.92
N ARG A 145 -17.60 11.26 6.19
CA ARG A 145 -17.71 12.52 5.45
C ARG A 145 -17.07 12.41 4.08
N GLY A 146 -17.67 13.01 3.07
CA GLY A 146 -17.20 12.95 1.69
C GLY A 146 -17.62 11.67 0.96
N SER A 147 -17.44 11.67 -0.36
CA SER A 147 -17.83 10.56 -1.25
C SER A 147 -16.73 10.16 -2.23
N GLY A 148 -15.56 10.80 -2.16
CA GLY A 148 -14.41 10.47 -2.99
C GLY A 148 -13.60 9.29 -2.42
N GLY A 149 -12.64 8.82 -3.21
CA GLY A 149 -11.73 7.77 -2.79
C GLY A 149 -12.39 6.40 -2.64
N PHE A 150 -11.84 5.56 -1.75
CA PHE A 150 -12.32 4.20 -1.49
C PHE A 150 -11.91 3.71 -0.09
N GLY A 151 -12.42 2.53 0.31
CA GLY A 151 -12.10 1.93 1.59
C GLY A 151 -12.52 2.80 2.77
N TYR A 152 -11.57 3.17 3.60
CA TYR A 152 -11.81 3.94 4.84
C TYR A 152 -11.65 5.47 4.66
N ASP A 153 -11.47 5.95 3.44
CA ASP A 153 -11.28 7.39 3.17
C ASP A 153 -12.36 8.29 3.79
N PRO A 154 -13.67 7.91 3.82
CA PRO A 154 -14.70 8.73 4.42
C PRO A 154 -14.60 8.93 5.95
N VAL A 155 -13.91 8.04 6.64
CA VAL A 155 -13.77 8.08 8.10
C VAL A 155 -12.36 8.42 8.58
N PHE A 156 -11.44 8.68 7.65
CA PHE A 156 -10.05 9.01 8.00
C PHE A 156 -9.79 10.50 7.78
N LEU A 157 -9.47 11.21 8.87
CA LEU A 157 -9.08 12.62 8.87
C LEU A 157 -7.56 12.71 9.03
N PRO A 158 -6.82 13.12 7.97
CA PRO A 158 -5.36 13.28 8.06
C PRO A 158 -4.95 14.35 9.07
N GLU A 159 -3.76 14.20 9.67
CA GLU A 159 -3.14 15.27 10.47
C GLU A 159 -3.04 16.58 9.65
N ASN A 160 -3.29 17.69 10.31
CA ASN A 160 -3.25 19.03 9.70
C ASN A 160 -4.27 19.24 8.57
N SER A 161 -5.36 18.48 8.54
CA SER A 161 -6.46 18.62 7.59
C SER A 161 -7.79 18.80 8.33
N GLU A 162 -8.68 19.61 7.77
CA GLU A 162 -10.08 19.70 8.20
C GLU A 162 -10.98 18.78 7.39
N LYS A 163 -10.46 18.22 6.28
CA LYS A 163 -11.13 17.34 5.34
C LYS A 163 -10.71 15.90 5.56
N THR A 164 -11.64 14.95 5.49
CA THR A 164 -11.33 13.54 5.38
C THR A 164 -10.66 13.24 4.02
N MET A 165 -10.04 12.07 3.90
CA MET A 165 -9.48 11.63 2.61
C MET A 165 -10.52 11.62 1.48
N ALA A 166 -11.79 11.36 1.80
CA ALA A 166 -12.90 11.35 0.83
C ALA A 166 -13.41 12.74 0.43
N GLU A 167 -13.04 13.78 1.17
CA GLU A 167 -13.38 15.18 0.85
C GLU A 167 -12.27 15.89 0.06
N LEU A 168 -11.11 15.25 -0.09
CA LEU A 168 -9.97 15.78 -0.86
C LEU A 168 -10.16 15.53 -2.36
N THR A 169 -9.68 16.47 -3.17
CA THR A 169 -9.48 16.21 -4.60
C THR A 169 -8.40 15.15 -4.80
N PRO A 170 -8.35 14.46 -5.95
CA PRO A 170 -7.27 13.50 -6.24
C PRO A 170 -5.87 14.10 -6.05
N ALA A 171 -5.64 15.32 -6.52
CA ALA A 171 -4.34 15.99 -6.39
C ALA A 171 -3.98 16.29 -4.92
N GLU A 172 -4.93 16.81 -4.11
CA GLU A 172 -4.73 17.02 -2.68
C GLU A 172 -4.43 15.70 -1.98
N LYS A 173 -5.19 14.64 -2.28
CA LYS A 173 -4.99 13.29 -1.71
C LYS A 173 -3.62 12.72 -2.08
N HIS A 174 -3.21 12.78 -3.36
CA HIS A 174 -1.90 12.28 -3.81
C HIS A 174 -0.73 12.99 -3.11
N ALA A 175 -0.88 14.27 -2.78
CA ALA A 175 0.15 15.04 -2.10
C ALA A 175 0.46 14.54 -0.68
N ILE A 176 -0.53 14.05 0.05
CA ILE A 176 -0.42 13.70 1.48
C ILE A 176 -0.63 12.22 1.80
N SER A 177 -1.20 11.44 0.87
CA SER A 177 -1.57 10.04 1.14
C SER A 177 -0.37 9.14 1.37
N HIS A 178 -0.59 8.05 2.10
CA HIS A 178 0.38 6.97 2.33
C HIS A 178 0.97 6.44 1.02
N ARG A 179 0.12 6.20 -0.01
CA ARG A 179 0.56 5.74 -1.33
C ARG A 179 1.38 6.80 -2.06
N GLY A 180 0.97 8.06 -2.02
CA GLY A 180 1.75 9.17 -2.58
C GLY A 180 3.11 9.30 -1.91
N ASN A 181 3.17 9.18 -0.58
CA ASN A 181 4.42 9.21 0.18
C ASN A 181 5.31 8.00 -0.19
N ALA A 182 4.76 6.78 -0.22
CA ALA A 182 5.49 5.57 -0.57
C ALA A 182 6.07 5.63 -2.00
N LEU A 183 5.30 6.09 -2.98
CA LEU A 183 5.76 6.20 -4.36
C LEU A 183 6.83 7.30 -4.54
N ARG A 184 6.74 8.41 -3.83
CA ARG A 184 7.82 9.43 -3.82
C ARG A 184 9.12 8.88 -3.23
N GLU A 185 9.04 8.13 -2.14
CA GLU A 185 10.23 7.46 -1.58
C GLU A 185 10.75 6.38 -2.53
N PHE A 186 9.89 5.61 -3.16
CA PHE A 186 10.26 4.62 -4.17
C PHE A 186 11.09 5.24 -5.31
N VAL A 187 10.68 6.40 -5.84
CA VAL A 187 11.42 7.08 -6.91
C VAL A 187 12.79 7.56 -6.45
N LYS A 188 12.93 7.98 -5.20
CA LYS A 188 14.26 8.33 -4.63
C LYS A 188 15.16 7.10 -4.59
N VAL A 189 14.67 5.97 -4.09
CA VAL A 189 15.41 4.70 -4.04
C VAL A 189 15.80 4.24 -5.46
N LEU A 190 14.87 4.32 -6.41
CA LEU A 190 15.10 3.99 -7.81
C LEU A 190 16.21 4.86 -8.42
N SER A 191 16.21 6.16 -8.12
CA SER A 191 17.21 7.11 -8.64
C SER A 191 18.61 6.86 -8.08
N ILE A 192 18.71 6.39 -6.85
CA ILE A 192 20.00 6.04 -6.22
C ILE A 192 20.55 4.77 -6.89
N ASN A 193 19.73 3.76 -7.08
CA ASN A 193 20.15 2.49 -7.70
C ASN A 193 20.54 2.65 -9.18
N ASN A 194 19.98 3.62 -9.90
CA ASN A 194 20.34 3.90 -11.28
C ASN A 194 21.64 4.73 -11.44
N ARG A 195 22.25 5.24 -10.36
CA ARG A 195 23.46 6.08 -10.39
C ARG A 195 24.75 5.37 -10.03
N GLY A 196 24.71 4.08 -9.60
CA GLY A 196 25.89 3.32 -9.19
C GLY A 196 26.33 2.30 -10.24
N PRO A 197 27.65 2.03 -10.38
CA PRO A 197 28.13 0.92 -11.18
C PRO A 197 27.87 -0.39 -10.42
N GLU A 198 27.35 -1.37 -11.13
CA GLU A 198 27.20 -2.77 -10.73
C GLU A 198 26.31 -3.00 -9.50
N PHE A 199 25.15 -3.58 -9.74
CA PHE A 199 24.31 -4.20 -8.71
C PHE A 199 25.17 -5.24 -7.96
N SER A 200 25.68 -4.87 -6.78
CA SER A 200 26.26 -5.83 -5.86
C SER A 200 25.11 -6.65 -5.29
N GLU A 201 25.16 -7.94 -5.53
CA GLU A 201 24.30 -8.92 -4.91
C GLU A 201 24.49 -8.87 -3.39
N ALA A 202 23.60 -8.18 -2.69
CA ALA A 202 23.42 -8.40 -1.27
C ALA A 202 22.26 -9.40 -1.12
N PRO A 203 22.54 -10.65 -0.70
CA PRO A 203 21.46 -11.57 -0.37
C PRO A 203 20.66 -10.99 0.81
N PHE A 204 19.34 -11.11 0.72
CA PHE A 204 18.44 -10.73 1.80
C PHE A 204 18.86 -11.44 3.08
N PRO A 205 18.85 -10.77 4.25
CA PRO A 205 19.05 -11.45 5.51
C PRO A 205 17.92 -12.45 5.70
N GLU A 206 18.25 -13.73 5.68
CA GLU A 206 17.35 -14.79 6.13
C GLU A 206 16.93 -14.45 7.57
N GLY A 207 15.62 -14.32 7.79
CA GLY A 207 15.04 -14.00 9.08
C GLY A 207 15.30 -15.10 10.10
N GLY A 208 16.45 -15.07 10.73
CA GLY A 208 16.75 -15.84 11.93
C GLY A 208 16.22 -15.14 13.15
N LEU A 209 15.11 -15.61 13.69
CA LEU A 209 14.69 -15.28 15.05
C LEU A 209 15.77 -15.78 16.04
N PRO A 210 16.18 -14.97 17.04
CA PRO A 210 17.05 -15.49 18.07
C PRO A 210 16.27 -16.52 18.92
N VAL A 211 16.70 -17.76 18.86
CA VAL A 211 16.27 -18.81 19.81
C VAL A 211 16.82 -18.42 21.18
N GLY A 212 15.93 -18.00 22.07
CA GLY A 212 16.27 -17.79 23.47
C GLY A 212 16.71 -19.12 24.09
N SER A 213 17.98 -19.20 24.45
CA SER A 213 18.51 -20.26 25.30
C SER A 213 18.02 -20.01 26.73
N GLY A 214 17.05 -20.83 27.16
CA GLY A 214 16.73 -20.95 28.57
C GLY A 214 17.87 -21.68 29.30
N GLY A 215 18.23 -21.14 30.43
CA GLY A 215 19.00 -21.72 31.51
C GLY A 215 18.33 -21.33 32.81
#